data_57937ccf77105c55ef99cecfed3aed2e
#
_entry.id   57937ccf77105c55ef99cecfed3aed2e
#
_cell.length_a   1.000
_cell.length_b   1.000
_cell.length_c   1.000
_cell.angle_alpha   90.00
_cell.angle_beta   90.00
_cell.angle_gamma   90.00
#
_symmetry.space_group_name_H-M   'P 1'
#
loop_
_entity.id
_entity.type
_entity.pdbx_description
1 polymer ?
#
loop_
_entity_poly.entity_id
_entity_poly.type
_entity_poly.pdbx_seq_one_letter_code
_entity_poly.pdbx_strand_id
1 'polypeptide(L)'
;DLALMKTDWKGYAYDKGDYTDTYIRQQLSMGVGELLYGFGERFTPFVKNGQSIDIFNQDGGTSTEQSYKNIPFYVSNKGYGVFVNHPEKVSFEVGTEMVTKAEFSVEGSYLDYFFIDGPSMKDVLVKYTDLTGKPSLPAPWTFGLWLSTSFTTNYDEKTVMSFIDGMLDRGIPLRVFHFDCFWMKEFHWSDFVWDERVFPDPEGMLKRIKAKGLNICVWINSYIGQESVLFAEGVEKGY
;
A
#
# COMPACT_ATOMS: atom_id res chain seq x y z
N ASP A 1 -6.60 -24.70 -28.54
CA ASP A 1 -7.00 -24.46 -27.13
C ASP A 1 -5.75 -24.34 -26.28
N LEU A 2 -5.30 -23.13 -26.11
CA LEU A 2 -4.20 -22.83 -25.18
C LEU A 2 -4.81 -22.71 -23.79
N ALA A 3 -4.57 -23.69 -22.92
CA ALA A 3 -4.92 -23.56 -21.53
C ALA A 3 -4.15 -22.38 -20.93
N LEU A 4 -4.87 -21.33 -20.50
CA LEU A 4 -4.27 -20.14 -19.89
C LEU A 4 -3.60 -20.49 -18.57
N MET A 5 -4.16 -21.43 -17.84
CA MET A 5 -3.65 -21.91 -16.57
C MET A 5 -3.57 -23.43 -16.58
N LYS A 6 -2.50 -23.96 -16.03
CA LYS A 6 -2.33 -25.39 -15.80
C LYS A 6 -1.92 -25.63 -14.35
N THR A 7 -2.58 -26.61 -13.75
CA THR A 7 -2.16 -27.21 -12.50
C THR A 7 -2.14 -28.74 -12.68
N ASP A 8 -1.35 -29.43 -11.91
CA ASP A 8 -1.30 -30.89 -11.92
C ASP A 8 -1.65 -31.43 -10.52
N TRP A 9 -1.65 -32.75 -10.37
CA TRP A 9 -2.03 -33.40 -9.11
C TRP A 9 -1.06 -33.08 -7.95
N LYS A 10 0.12 -32.53 -8.24
CA LYS A 10 1.08 -32.02 -7.25
C LYS A 10 0.95 -30.51 -7.01
N GLY A 11 0.14 -29.84 -7.83
CA GLY A 11 -0.03 -28.39 -7.77
C GLY A 11 -0.86 -27.91 -6.60
N TYR A 12 -1.51 -28.84 -5.90
CA TYR A 12 -2.26 -28.56 -4.66
C TYR A 12 -1.76 -29.46 -3.55
N ALA A 13 -1.41 -28.90 -2.43
CA ALA A 13 -0.91 -29.65 -1.30
C ALA A 13 -1.40 -29.05 0.03
N TYR A 14 -1.55 -29.94 0.99
CA TYR A 14 -1.71 -29.63 2.38
C TYR A 14 -0.48 -30.10 3.12
N ASP A 15 0.34 -29.17 3.56
CA ASP A 15 1.58 -29.42 4.26
C ASP A 15 1.39 -29.27 5.76
N LYS A 16 1.69 -30.34 6.50
CA LYS A 16 1.77 -30.30 7.95
C LYS A 16 3.25 -30.27 8.33
N GLY A 17 3.73 -29.11 8.76
CA GLY A 17 5.09 -28.96 9.24
C GLY A 17 5.38 -29.80 10.51
N ASP A 18 6.64 -29.85 10.89
CA ASP A 18 7.10 -30.51 12.14
C ASP A 18 6.59 -29.82 13.42
N TYR A 19 5.99 -28.63 13.26
CA TYR A 19 5.37 -27.84 14.31
C TYR A 19 3.85 -27.84 14.16
N THR A 20 3.15 -27.13 15.02
CA THR A 20 1.68 -27.07 15.04
C THR A 20 1.04 -26.42 13.80
N ASP A 21 1.82 -25.72 13.00
CA ASP A 21 1.33 -24.93 11.87
C ASP A 21 1.12 -25.81 10.64
N THR A 22 -0.01 -25.63 10.00
CA THR A 22 -0.36 -26.30 8.76
C THR A 22 -0.52 -25.27 7.66
N TYR A 23 -0.14 -25.62 6.43
CA TYR A 23 -0.24 -24.75 5.27
C TYR A 23 -0.98 -25.44 4.15
N ILE A 24 -1.72 -24.66 3.41
CA ILE A 24 -2.32 -25.08 2.15
C ILE A 24 -1.71 -24.25 1.02
N ARG A 25 -1.35 -24.90 -0.08
CA ARG A 25 -0.71 -24.25 -1.21
C ARG A 25 -1.29 -24.68 -2.55
N GLN A 26 -1.15 -23.79 -3.52
CA GLN A 26 -1.48 -24.03 -4.92
C GLN A 26 -0.32 -23.60 -5.81
N GLN A 27 0.01 -24.44 -6.79
CA GLN A 27 0.99 -24.14 -7.83
C GLN A 27 0.27 -24.02 -9.19
N LEU A 28 0.57 -22.95 -9.90
CA LEU A 28 0.11 -22.70 -11.26
C LEU A 28 1.32 -22.71 -12.21
N SER A 29 1.14 -23.31 -13.39
CA SER A 29 2.23 -23.37 -14.39
C SER A 29 2.43 -22.03 -15.06
N MET A 30 3.68 -21.60 -15.16
CA MET A 30 4.09 -20.47 -15.99
C MET A 30 4.66 -20.96 -17.31
N GLY A 31 4.24 -20.32 -18.40
CA GLY A 31 4.70 -20.59 -19.75
C GLY A 31 6.01 -19.88 -20.10
N VAL A 32 6.60 -20.25 -21.22
CA VAL A 32 7.78 -19.55 -21.75
C VAL A 32 7.43 -18.10 -22.10
N GLY A 33 8.26 -17.15 -21.64
CA GLY A 33 8.04 -15.72 -21.85
C GLY A 33 6.86 -15.15 -21.05
N GLU A 34 6.38 -15.87 -20.07
CA GLU A 34 5.37 -15.38 -19.14
C GLU A 34 6.00 -14.52 -18.06
N LEU A 35 5.41 -13.35 -17.85
CA LEU A 35 5.85 -12.36 -16.87
C LEU A 35 4.68 -12.01 -15.94
N LEU A 36 4.95 -12.01 -14.65
CA LEU A 36 3.99 -11.66 -13.63
C LEU A 36 4.29 -10.27 -13.05
N TYR A 37 3.22 -9.53 -12.76
CA TYR A 37 3.24 -8.16 -12.21
C TYR A 37 2.21 -8.04 -11.09
N GLY A 38 2.42 -7.12 -10.14
CA GLY A 38 1.43 -6.83 -9.11
C GLY A 38 1.98 -6.90 -7.70
N PHE A 39 1.20 -7.45 -6.76
CA PHE A 39 1.46 -7.60 -5.33
C PHE A 39 1.47 -6.28 -4.53
N GLY A 40 0.88 -5.22 -5.06
CA GLY A 40 0.83 -3.91 -4.42
C GLY A 40 2.07 -3.06 -4.70
N GLU A 41 2.37 -2.15 -3.79
CA GLU A 41 3.53 -1.25 -3.90
C GLU A 41 4.74 -1.90 -3.25
N ARG A 42 5.79 -2.16 -4.07
CA ARG A 42 7.00 -2.84 -3.61
C ARG A 42 8.25 -2.19 -4.17
N PHE A 43 9.33 -2.20 -3.39
CA PHE A 43 10.64 -1.68 -3.79
C PHE A 43 11.45 -2.63 -4.65
N THR A 44 10.95 -3.84 -4.89
CA THR A 44 11.57 -4.86 -5.74
C THR A 44 11.32 -4.61 -7.23
N PRO A 45 12.01 -5.31 -8.15
CA PRO A 45 11.80 -5.15 -9.58
C PRO A 45 10.34 -5.27 -10.01
N PHE A 46 9.96 -4.53 -11.04
CA PHE A 46 8.58 -4.49 -11.55
C PHE A 46 8.08 -5.85 -12.04
N VAL A 47 8.93 -6.59 -12.76
CA VAL A 47 8.67 -8.00 -13.11
C VAL A 47 8.95 -8.86 -11.88
N LYS A 48 8.00 -9.70 -11.52
CA LYS A 48 8.02 -10.46 -10.27
C LYS A 48 8.61 -11.85 -10.38
N ASN A 49 8.92 -12.31 -11.60
CA ASN A 49 9.58 -13.60 -11.81
C ASN A 49 10.92 -13.66 -11.05
N GLY A 50 11.16 -14.75 -10.34
CA GLY A 50 12.35 -14.96 -9.52
C GLY A 50 12.27 -14.31 -8.14
N GLN A 51 11.10 -13.92 -7.69
CA GLN A 51 10.92 -13.28 -6.37
C GLN A 51 10.03 -14.14 -5.47
N SER A 52 10.40 -14.19 -4.18
CA SER A 52 9.56 -14.65 -3.07
C SER A 52 8.90 -13.42 -2.46
N ILE A 53 7.60 -13.42 -2.26
CA ILE A 53 6.82 -12.25 -1.87
C ILE A 53 5.86 -12.61 -0.76
N ASP A 54 6.04 -12.00 0.40
CA ASP A 54 5.09 -12.09 1.50
C ASP A 54 4.10 -10.92 1.45
N ILE A 55 2.83 -11.26 1.46
CA ILE A 55 1.72 -10.30 1.53
C ILE A 55 1.29 -10.18 2.98
N PHE A 56 1.79 -9.15 3.63
CA PHE A 56 1.41 -8.78 4.99
C PHE A 56 1.76 -7.31 5.20
N ASN A 57 0.79 -6.51 5.63
CA ASN A 57 1.02 -5.09 5.88
C ASN A 57 1.86 -4.94 7.16
N GLN A 58 3.08 -4.48 6.99
CA GLN A 58 3.99 -4.15 8.09
C GLN A 58 4.55 -2.76 7.88
N ASP A 59 4.96 -2.13 8.98
CA ASP A 59 5.67 -0.87 8.93
C ASP A 59 7.03 -1.11 8.27
N GLY A 60 7.10 -0.78 6.98
CA GLY A 60 8.29 -0.96 6.15
C GLY A 60 9.08 0.31 6.06
N GLY A 61 10.38 0.19 6.07
CA GLY A 61 11.29 1.28 5.69
C GLY A 61 11.61 1.25 4.21
N THR A 62 12.45 2.16 3.78
CA THR A 62 12.98 2.22 2.40
C THR A 62 14.12 1.22 2.14
N SER A 63 14.56 0.50 3.16
CA SER A 63 15.70 -0.41 3.12
C SER A 63 15.32 -1.90 3.02
N THR A 64 14.04 -2.21 3.05
CA THR A 64 13.53 -3.57 2.96
C THR A 64 12.44 -3.66 1.90
N GLU A 65 12.03 -4.88 1.55
CA GLU A 65 10.89 -5.14 0.65
C GLU A 65 9.53 -5.01 1.35
N GLN A 66 9.50 -4.81 2.66
CA GLN A 66 8.27 -4.58 3.40
C GLN A 66 7.55 -3.35 2.88
N SER A 67 6.23 -3.41 2.83
CA SER A 67 5.40 -2.39 2.22
C SER A 67 4.13 -2.19 3.04
N TYR A 68 3.63 -0.97 3.04
CA TYR A 68 2.34 -0.63 3.63
C TYR A 68 1.16 -1.07 2.77
N LYS A 69 1.38 -1.30 1.46
CA LYS A 69 0.31 -1.60 0.52
C LYS A 69 0.58 -2.94 -0.15
N ASN A 70 0.16 -3.97 0.51
CA ASN A 70 0.22 -5.35 0.05
C ASN A 70 -1.12 -5.76 -0.55
N ILE A 71 -1.09 -6.32 -1.75
CA ILE A 71 -2.28 -6.78 -2.44
C ILE A 71 -2.00 -8.21 -2.93
N PRO A 72 -2.72 -9.24 -2.45
CA PRO A 72 -2.49 -10.63 -2.83
C PRO A 72 -3.04 -10.93 -4.24
N PHE A 73 -2.63 -10.12 -5.20
CA PHE A 73 -3.07 -10.19 -6.59
C PHE A 73 -1.90 -9.97 -7.53
N TYR A 74 -1.81 -10.83 -8.53
CA TYR A 74 -0.92 -10.63 -9.67
C TYR A 74 -1.65 -10.73 -11.00
N VAL A 75 -1.08 -10.13 -12.02
CA VAL A 75 -1.53 -10.22 -13.41
C VAL A 75 -0.41 -10.74 -14.30
N SER A 76 -0.75 -11.64 -15.21
CA SER A 76 0.16 -12.19 -16.22
C SER A 76 0.02 -11.46 -17.55
N ASN A 77 1.16 -11.29 -18.27
CA ASN A 77 1.13 -10.82 -19.66
C ASN A 77 0.42 -11.81 -20.63
N LYS A 78 -0.01 -12.97 -20.13
CA LYS A 78 -0.81 -13.96 -20.89
C LYS A 78 -2.33 -13.71 -20.81
N GLY A 79 -2.78 -12.63 -20.13
CA GLY A 79 -4.18 -12.26 -20.07
C GLY A 79 -4.96 -12.97 -18.96
N TYR A 80 -4.33 -13.20 -17.82
CA TYR A 80 -5.03 -13.64 -16.62
C TYR A 80 -4.42 -13.01 -15.37
N GLY A 81 -5.16 -13.08 -14.27
CA GLY A 81 -4.67 -12.72 -12.95
C GLY A 81 -5.14 -13.72 -11.91
N VAL A 82 -4.49 -13.70 -10.76
CA VAL A 82 -4.88 -14.50 -9.60
C VAL A 82 -4.98 -13.60 -8.39
N PHE A 83 -6.12 -13.64 -7.73
CA PHE A 83 -6.37 -12.96 -6.47
C PHE A 83 -6.60 -13.98 -5.37
N VAL A 84 -5.74 -13.99 -4.36
CA VAL A 84 -5.88 -14.86 -3.18
C VAL A 84 -6.69 -14.11 -2.13
N ASN A 85 -7.91 -14.59 -1.86
CA ASN A 85 -8.87 -13.93 -0.99
C ASN A 85 -8.69 -14.38 0.47
N HIS A 86 -7.58 -13.96 1.06
CA HIS A 86 -7.26 -14.25 2.46
C HIS A 86 -6.84 -12.99 3.21
N PRO A 87 -7.32 -12.77 4.44
CA PRO A 87 -6.84 -11.70 5.32
C PRO A 87 -5.53 -12.04 6.03
N GLU A 88 -5.18 -13.33 6.11
CA GLU A 88 -3.94 -13.81 6.70
C GLU A 88 -2.75 -13.52 5.79
N LYS A 89 -1.56 -13.77 6.30
CA LYS A 89 -0.34 -13.72 5.49
C LYS A 89 -0.43 -14.70 4.32
N VAL A 90 -0.19 -14.20 3.12
CA VAL A 90 -0.07 -15.01 1.89
C VAL A 90 1.37 -14.93 1.41
N SER A 91 1.99 -16.07 1.21
CA SER A 91 3.33 -16.15 0.62
C SER A 91 3.24 -16.58 -0.84
N PHE A 92 3.98 -15.90 -1.71
CA PHE A 92 4.10 -16.22 -3.14
C PHE A 92 5.53 -16.57 -3.50
N GLU A 93 5.70 -17.65 -4.26
CA GLU A 93 6.95 -18.08 -4.88
C GLU A 93 6.80 -18.00 -6.41
N VAL A 94 7.40 -16.98 -7.02
CA VAL A 94 7.25 -16.71 -8.45
C VAL A 94 8.48 -17.24 -9.20
N GLY A 95 8.49 -18.54 -9.46
CA GLY A 95 9.62 -19.20 -10.13
C GLY A 95 10.86 -19.39 -9.27
N THR A 96 10.76 -19.26 -7.96
CA THR A 96 11.85 -19.44 -7.00
C THR A 96 12.00 -20.89 -6.58
N GLU A 97 10.93 -21.55 -6.16
CA GLU A 97 10.92 -22.97 -5.84
C GLU A 97 11.05 -23.81 -7.11
N MET A 98 10.28 -23.47 -8.14
CA MET A 98 10.32 -24.10 -9.45
C MET A 98 10.15 -23.04 -10.53
N VAL A 99 11.13 -22.90 -11.41
CA VAL A 99 11.20 -21.85 -12.46
C VAL A 99 9.92 -21.75 -13.31
N THR A 100 9.21 -22.85 -13.49
CA THR A 100 8.00 -22.95 -14.31
C THR A 100 6.70 -22.82 -13.51
N LYS A 101 6.77 -22.42 -12.26
CA LYS A 101 5.61 -22.33 -11.38
C LYS A 101 5.51 -20.97 -10.67
N ALA A 102 4.29 -20.52 -10.54
CA ALA A 102 3.91 -19.53 -9.53
C ALA A 102 3.15 -20.28 -8.42
N GLU A 103 3.66 -20.22 -7.22
CA GLU A 103 3.07 -20.86 -6.05
C GLU A 103 2.54 -19.79 -5.10
N PHE A 104 1.46 -20.08 -4.41
CA PHE A 104 0.99 -19.31 -3.28
C PHE A 104 0.51 -20.23 -2.17
N SER A 105 0.76 -19.81 -0.94
CA SER A 105 0.44 -20.57 0.27
C SER A 105 -0.14 -19.66 1.35
N VAL A 106 -1.01 -20.25 2.17
CA VAL A 106 -1.59 -19.63 3.36
C VAL A 106 -1.52 -20.60 4.52
N GLU A 107 -1.41 -20.08 5.74
CA GLU A 107 -1.52 -20.88 6.94
C GLU A 107 -2.97 -21.38 7.13
N GLY A 108 -3.12 -22.59 7.65
CA GLY A 108 -4.41 -23.21 7.91
C GLY A 108 -4.77 -24.30 6.90
N SER A 109 -6.06 -24.58 6.78
CA SER A 109 -6.60 -25.69 5.98
C SER A 109 -7.61 -25.24 4.92
N TYR A 110 -7.68 -23.96 4.68
CA TYR A 110 -8.63 -23.34 3.74
C TYR A 110 -7.88 -22.41 2.78
N LEU A 111 -8.17 -22.51 1.50
CA LEU A 111 -7.61 -21.64 0.46
C LEU A 111 -8.72 -21.18 -0.47
N ASP A 112 -8.95 -19.88 -0.49
CA ASP A 112 -9.89 -19.23 -1.42
C ASP A 112 -9.11 -18.31 -2.37
N TYR A 113 -9.28 -18.49 -3.66
CA TYR A 113 -8.68 -17.63 -4.66
C TYR A 113 -9.52 -17.52 -5.92
N PHE A 114 -9.37 -16.42 -6.63
CA PHE A 114 -10.04 -16.16 -7.90
C PHE A 114 -9.03 -16.23 -9.04
N PHE A 115 -9.35 -17.03 -10.05
CA PHE A 115 -8.70 -16.96 -11.35
C PHE A 115 -9.50 -16.02 -12.25
N ILE A 116 -8.87 -14.96 -12.73
CA ILE A 116 -9.48 -13.88 -13.50
C ILE A 116 -8.87 -13.89 -14.89
N ASP A 117 -9.62 -14.32 -15.90
CA ASP A 117 -9.19 -14.30 -17.30
C ASP A 117 -9.56 -12.97 -17.99
N GLY A 118 -8.84 -12.63 -19.04
CA GLY A 118 -9.19 -11.48 -19.87
C GLY A 118 -8.35 -11.45 -21.15
N PRO A 119 -8.87 -10.83 -22.24
CA PRO A 119 -8.09 -10.71 -23.49
C PRO A 119 -6.85 -9.84 -23.35
N SER A 120 -6.79 -8.98 -22.33
CA SER A 120 -5.61 -8.19 -21.98
C SER A 120 -5.48 -8.00 -20.47
N MET A 121 -4.29 -7.57 -20.01
CA MET A 121 -4.09 -7.21 -18.61
C MET A 121 -5.05 -6.11 -18.13
N LYS A 122 -5.47 -5.19 -19.01
CA LYS A 122 -6.46 -4.16 -18.66
C LYS A 122 -7.83 -4.77 -18.36
N ASP A 123 -8.25 -5.74 -19.15
CA ASP A 123 -9.53 -6.42 -18.93
C ASP A 123 -9.51 -7.24 -17.63
N VAL A 124 -8.37 -7.87 -17.32
CA VAL A 124 -8.17 -8.54 -16.03
C VAL A 124 -8.30 -7.56 -14.87
N LEU A 125 -7.68 -6.37 -14.97
CA LEU A 125 -7.79 -5.33 -13.94
C LEU A 125 -9.22 -4.80 -13.79
N VAL A 126 -9.96 -4.65 -14.89
CA VAL A 126 -11.37 -4.26 -14.85
C VAL A 126 -12.18 -5.30 -14.07
N LYS A 127 -12.05 -6.59 -14.41
CA LYS A 127 -12.74 -7.67 -13.70
C LYS A 127 -12.33 -7.77 -12.23
N TYR A 128 -11.03 -7.61 -11.93
CA TYR A 128 -10.54 -7.57 -10.56
C TYR A 128 -11.17 -6.43 -9.77
N THR A 129 -11.24 -5.23 -10.33
CA THR A 129 -11.85 -4.09 -9.66
C THR A 129 -13.38 -4.14 -9.64
N ASP A 130 -14.04 -4.87 -10.55
CA ASP A 130 -15.46 -5.18 -10.44
C ASP A 130 -15.75 -6.10 -9.23
N LEU A 131 -14.81 -7.00 -8.91
CA LEU A 131 -14.91 -7.89 -7.77
C LEU A 131 -14.59 -7.19 -6.44
N THR A 132 -13.53 -6.38 -6.42
CA THR A 132 -12.95 -5.80 -5.19
C THR A 132 -13.38 -4.35 -4.92
N GLY A 133 -14.03 -3.72 -5.86
CA GLY A 133 -14.42 -2.31 -5.82
C GLY A 133 -13.53 -1.42 -6.69
N LYS A 134 -14.16 -0.52 -7.41
CA LYS A 134 -13.45 0.48 -8.24
C LYS A 134 -13.06 1.69 -7.41
N PRO A 135 -11.84 2.22 -7.58
CA PRO A 135 -11.46 3.47 -6.95
C PRO A 135 -12.26 4.64 -7.56
N SER A 136 -12.50 5.66 -6.75
CA SER A 136 -13.02 6.93 -7.26
C SER A 136 -11.98 7.63 -8.13
N LEU A 137 -12.42 8.34 -9.16
CA LEU A 137 -11.53 9.19 -9.94
C LEU A 137 -11.07 10.36 -9.07
N PRO A 138 -9.77 10.51 -8.79
CA PRO A 138 -9.27 11.62 -7.98
C PRO A 138 -9.42 12.97 -8.70
N ALA A 139 -9.48 14.05 -7.94
CA ALA A 139 -9.49 15.38 -8.51
C ALA A 139 -8.17 15.67 -9.27
N PRO A 140 -8.18 16.40 -10.40
CA PRO A 140 -6.98 16.62 -11.22
C PRO A 140 -5.78 17.21 -10.48
N TRP A 141 -6.01 18.02 -9.46
CA TRP A 141 -4.92 18.63 -8.68
C TRP A 141 -4.10 17.60 -7.88
N THR A 142 -4.66 16.43 -7.59
CA THR A 142 -3.96 15.36 -6.86
C THR A 142 -2.80 14.76 -7.66
N PHE A 143 -2.81 14.90 -8.98
CA PHE A 143 -1.72 14.50 -9.88
C PHE A 143 -0.65 15.59 -10.06
N GLY A 144 -0.81 16.74 -9.37
CA GLY A 144 0.18 17.82 -9.37
C GLY A 144 1.36 17.54 -8.44
N LEU A 145 2.28 18.50 -8.37
CA LEU A 145 3.43 18.42 -7.48
C LEU A 145 3.02 18.62 -6.03
N TRP A 146 3.43 17.70 -5.17
CA TRP A 146 3.29 17.74 -3.72
C TRP A 146 4.62 18.07 -3.08
N LEU A 147 4.62 18.93 -2.07
CA LEU A 147 5.77 19.21 -1.22
C LEU A 147 5.44 18.81 0.21
N SER A 148 6.29 17.96 0.77
CA SER A 148 6.34 17.68 2.20
C SER A 148 7.77 17.94 2.69
N THR A 149 7.91 18.55 3.84
CA THR A 149 9.22 18.68 4.51
C THR A 149 9.46 17.52 5.47
N SER A 150 8.50 16.60 5.55
CA SER A 150 8.53 15.45 6.45
C SER A 150 8.77 15.92 7.91
N PHE A 151 9.51 15.17 8.69
CA PHE A 151 9.94 15.52 10.05
C PHE A 151 11.39 16.06 10.09
N THR A 152 11.93 16.47 8.96
CA THR A 152 13.34 16.88 8.85
C THR A 152 13.58 18.37 9.11
N THR A 153 12.51 19.15 9.25
CA THR A 153 12.57 20.59 9.49
C THR A 153 11.71 21.00 10.68
N ASN A 154 12.00 22.17 11.25
CA ASN A 154 11.10 22.77 12.22
C ASN A 154 9.77 23.09 11.56
N TYR A 155 8.70 22.65 12.17
CA TYR A 155 7.34 22.89 11.71
C TYR A 155 6.79 24.12 12.43
N ASP A 156 6.80 25.24 11.74
CA ASP A 156 6.05 26.45 12.09
C ASP A 156 5.56 27.12 10.80
N GLU A 157 4.63 28.03 10.91
CA GLU A 157 4.05 28.69 9.75
C GLU A 157 5.13 29.41 8.92
N LYS A 158 6.05 30.10 9.57
CA LYS A 158 7.11 30.85 8.89
C LYS A 158 7.98 29.93 8.04
N THR A 159 8.38 28.80 8.58
CA THR A 159 9.19 27.80 7.87
C THR A 159 8.42 27.21 6.72
N VAL A 160 7.18 26.76 6.93
CA VAL A 160 6.30 26.24 5.88
C VAL A 160 6.12 27.23 4.75
N MET A 161 5.80 28.49 5.07
CA MET A 161 5.62 29.54 4.05
C MET A 161 6.90 29.81 3.28
N SER A 162 8.09 29.75 3.92
CA SER A 162 9.36 29.95 3.22
C SER A 162 9.63 28.88 2.16
N PHE A 163 9.26 27.61 2.40
CA PHE A 163 9.35 26.55 1.41
C PHE A 163 8.35 26.75 0.29
N ILE A 164 7.11 27.09 0.61
CA ILE A 164 6.06 27.33 -0.39
C ILE A 164 6.47 28.49 -1.30
N ASP A 165 6.85 29.63 -0.72
CA ASP A 165 7.24 30.81 -1.46
C ASP A 165 8.50 30.55 -2.31
N GLY A 166 9.47 29.85 -1.73
CA GLY A 166 10.67 29.46 -2.45
C GLY A 166 10.41 28.61 -3.69
N MET A 167 9.39 27.74 -3.67
CA MET A 167 8.97 26.97 -4.83
C MET A 167 8.27 27.86 -5.86
N LEU A 168 7.30 28.66 -5.41
CA LEU A 168 6.51 29.53 -6.30
C LEU A 168 7.37 30.60 -6.98
N ASP A 169 8.30 31.23 -6.26
CA ASP A 169 9.22 32.24 -6.78
C ASP A 169 10.15 31.70 -7.88
N ARG A 170 10.40 30.40 -7.87
CA ARG A 170 11.17 29.70 -8.91
C ARG A 170 10.32 29.21 -10.07
N GLY A 171 9.04 29.52 -10.08
CA GLY A 171 8.10 29.06 -11.11
C GLY A 171 7.81 27.56 -11.07
N ILE A 172 8.08 26.88 -9.94
CA ILE A 172 7.81 25.47 -9.77
C ILE A 172 6.31 25.30 -9.51
N PRO A 173 5.60 24.45 -10.31
CA PRO A 173 4.15 24.35 -10.27
C PRO A 173 3.65 23.53 -9.07
N LEU A 174 3.93 24.01 -7.86
CA LEU A 174 3.46 23.39 -6.63
C LEU A 174 1.93 23.39 -6.57
N ARG A 175 1.32 22.27 -6.18
CA ARG A 175 -0.13 22.10 -6.08
C ARG A 175 -0.61 21.75 -4.69
N VAL A 176 0.20 21.02 -3.93
CA VAL A 176 -0.20 20.56 -2.60
C VAL A 176 0.97 20.76 -1.63
N PHE A 177 0.68 21.30 -0.47
CA PHE A 177 1.58 21.21 0.66
C PHE A 177 1.06 20.13 1.62
N HIS A 178 1.91 19.19 1.96
CA HIS A 178 1.61 18.09 2.88
C HIS A 178 2.31 18.35 4.22
N PHE A 179 1.52 18.48 5.26
CA PHE A 179 2.02 18.52 6.64
C PHE A 179 2.24 17.11 7.15
N ASP A 180 3.46 16.78 7.53
CA ASP A 180 3.81 15.52 8.16
C ASP A 180 3.47 15.53 9.66
N CYS A 181 3.80 14.49 10.39
CA CYS A 181 3.32 14.17 11.74
C CYS A 181 3.33 15.35 12.74
N PHE A 182 4.27 16.26 12.65
CA PHE A 182 4.41 17.40 13.58
C PHE A 182 3.46 18.58 13.35
N TRP A 183 2.40 18.43 12.56
CA TRP A 183 1.28 19.35 12.63
C TRP A 183 0.49 19.15 13.92
N MET A 184 0.54 17.91 14.47
CA MET A 184 0.04 17.56 15.81
C MET A 184 1.19 17.58 16.82
N LYS A 185 0.84 17.63 18.09
CA LYS A 185 1.80 17.48 19.18
C LYS A 185 2.47 16.10 19.09
N GLU A 186 3.77 16.09 19.36
CA GLU A 186 4.58 14.87 19.41
C GLU A 186 3.91 13.78 20.28
N PHE A 187 3.89 12.56 19.80
CA PHE A 187 3.21 11.38 20.38
C PHE A 187 1.67 11.46 20.51
N HIS A 188 1.03 12.52 19.96
CA HIS A 188 -0.42 12.68 19.90
C HIS A 188 -0.96 12.59 18.45
N TRP A 189 -0.41 11.68 17.66
CA TRP A 189 -0.59 11.62 16.19
C TRP A 189 -1.93 11.05 15.72
N SER A 190 -2.84 10.81 16.66
CA SER A 190 -4.23 10.42 16.36
C SER A 190 -5.26 11.35 17.01
N ASP A 191 -4.81 12.44 17.65
CA ASP A 191 -5.72 13.35 18.34
C ASP A 191 -6.40 14.36 17.41
N PHE A 192 -5.86 14.54 16.19
CA PHE A 192 -6.37 15.47 15.15
C PHE A 192 -6.44 16.94 15.64
N VAL A 193 -5.53 17.31 16.50
CA VAL A 193 -5.44 18.68 17.06
C VAL A 193 -4.12 19.31 16.65
N TRP A 194 -4.16 20.52 16.08
CA TRP A 194 -2.98 21.30 15.77
C TRP A 194 -2.16 21.59 17.03
N ASP A 195 -0.84 21.49 16.92
CA ASP A 195 0.05 21.89 18.00
C ASP A 195 0.09 23.41 18.08
N GLU A 196 -0.67 23.99 19.01
CA GLU A 196 -0.77 25.45 19.18
C GLU A 196 0.55 26.12 19.55
N ARG A 197 1.55 25.35 20.03
CA ARG A 197 2.88 25.89 20.35
C ARG A 197 3.62 26.34 19.10
N VAL A 198 3.39 25.71 17.96
CA VAL A 198 4.03 25.97 16.67
C VAL A 198 3.07 26.53 15.63
N PHE A 199 1.78 26.27 15.77
CA PHE A 199 0.71 26.75 14.90
C PHE A 199 -0.40 27.44 15.71
N PRO A 200 -0.14 28.67 16.22
CA PRO A 200 -1.10 29.36 17.10
C PRO A 200 -2.35 29.87 16.35
N ASP A 201 -2.31 29.96 15.02
CA ASP A 201 -3.44 30.38 14.15
C ASP A 201 -3.54 29.42 12.95
N PRO A 202 -3.90 28.15 13.16
CA PRO A 202 -3.93 27.19 12.07
C PRO A 202 -4.96 27.53 10.99
N GLU A 203 -6.13 28.03 11.34
CA GLU A 203 -7.13 28.43 10.36
C GLU A 203 -6.66 29.56 9.45
N GLY A 204 -6.04 30.58 10.03
CA GLY A 204 -5.48 31.70 9.27
C GLY A 204 -4.33 31.24 8.37
N MET A 205 -3.44 30.40 8.88
CA MET A 205 -2.36 29.78 8.09
C MET A 205 -2.92 29.01 6.89
N LEU A 206 -3.90 28.14 7.10
CA LEU A 206 -4.53 27.37 6.04
C LEU A 206 -5.18 28.26 4.98
N LYS A 207 -5.83 29.35 5.39
CA LYS A 207 -6.38 30.35 4.46
C LYS A 207 -5.28 31.04 3.65
N ARG A 208 -4.15 31.41 4.27
CA ARG A 208 -3.00 32.02 3.58
C ARG A 208 -2.38 31.06 2.55
N ILE A 209 -2.23 29.78 2.88
CA ILE A 209 -1.72 28.77 1.93
C ILE A 209 -2.71 28.59 0.77
N LYS A 210 -3.99 28.45 1.05
CA LYS A 210 -5.03 28.32 0.01
C LYS A 210 -5.09 29.54 -0.91
N ALA A 211 -4.89 30.75 -0.38
CA ALA A 211 -4.84 31.97 -1.18
C ALA A 211 -3.69 32.00 -2.22
N LYS A 212 -2.66 31.18 -2.01
CA LYS A 212 -1.56 30.97 -3.00
C LYS A 212 -1.93 29.94 -4.07
N GLY A 213 -3.15 29.41 -4.07
CA GLY A 213 -3.63 28.42 -5.05
C GLY A 213 -3.23 26.96 -4.73
N LEU A 214 -2.80 26.68 -3.50
CA LEU A 214 -2.43 25.34 -3.07
C LEU A 214 -3.56 24.61 -2.37
N ASN A 215 -3.58 23.30 -2.51
CA ASN A 215 -4.33 22.40 -1.65
C ASN A 215 -3.47 21.94 -0.48
N ILE A 216 -4.11 21.40 0.54
CA ILE A 216 -3.45 21.00 1.78
C ILE A 216 -3.82 19.56 2.08
N CYS A 217 -2.82 18.80 2.48
CA CYS A 217 -2.96 17.46 3.02
C CYS A 217 -2.28 17.42 4.39
N VAL A 218 -2.78 16.63 5.30
CA VAL A 218 -2.19 16.38 6.61
C VAL A 218 -1.97 14.89 6.80
N TRP A 219 -0.84 14.53 7.35
CA TRP A 219 -0.50 13.16 7.69
C TRP A 219 -1.27 12.69 8.93
N ILE A 220 -1.61 11.42 8.96
CA ILE A 220 -2.17 10.73 10.13
C ILE A 220 -1.59 9.33 10.23
N ASN A 221 -1.64 8.77 11.43
CA ASN A 221 -1.51 7.32 11.63
C ASN A 221 -2.47 6.84 12.71
N SER A 222 -2.51 5.52 12.92
CA SER A 222 -3.38 4.87 13.89
C SER A 222 -2.68 4.51 15.20
N TYR A 223 -1.45 4.95 15.41
CA TYR A 223 -0.70 4.66 16.64
C TYR A 223 -1.12 5.62 17.75
N ILE A 224 -1.85 5.09 18.73
CA ILE A 224 -2.38 5.88 19.84
C ILE A 224 -1.36 5.86 20.98
N GLY A 225 -0.75 7.02 21.25
CA GLY A 225 0.17 7.19 22.38
C GLY A 225 -0.56 7.12 23.72
N GLN A 226 0.11 6.66 24.77
CA GLN A 226 -0.51 6.50 26.10
C GLN A 226 -0.95 7.84 26.73
N GLU A 227 -0.37 8.96 26.30
CA GLU A 227 -0.77 10.32 26.75
C GLU A 227 -1.93 10.90 25.92
N SER A 228 -2.37 10.23 24.86
CA SER A 228 -3.50 10.64 24.04
C SER A 228 -4.80 10.52 24.80
N VAL A 229 -5.70 11.47 24.58
CA VAL A 229 -7.08 11.40 25.10
C VAL A 229 -7.82 10.16 24.60
N LEU A 230 -7.48 9.70 23.40
CA LEU A 230 -8.05 8.49 22.81
C LEU A 230 -7.61 7.22 23.53
N PHE A 231 -6.42 7.20 24.12
CA PHE A 231 -5.94 6.06 24.87
C PHE A 231 -6.79 5.85 26.14
N ALA A 232 -7.02 6.93 26.88
CA ALA A 232 -7.86 6.86 28.10
C ALA A 232 -9.27 6.38 27.78
N GLU A 233 -9.87 6.92 26.71
CA GLU A 233 -11.20 6.49 26.24
C GLU A 233 -11.20 5.02 25.81
N GLY A 234 -10.16 4.58 25.06
CA GLY A 234 -10.04 3.20 24.62
C GLY A 234 -9.95 2.20 25.77
N VAL A 235 -9.17 2.54 26.82
CA VAL A 235 -9.06 1.73 28.02
C VAL A 235 -10.39 1.66 28.77
N GLU A 236 -11.09 2.79 28.94
CA GLU A 236 -12.39 2.85 29.60
C GLU A 236 -13.45 2.01 28.89
N LYS A 237 -13.45 2.06 27.54
CA LYS A 237 -14.45 1.35 26.71
C LYS A 237 -14.05 -0.07 26.33
N GLY A 238 -12.82 -0.48 26.61
CA GLY A 238 -12.31 -1.83 26.31
C GLY A 238 -12.05 -2.11 24.83
N TYR A 239 -11.62 -1.10 24.08
CA TYR A 239 -11.25 -1.21 22.66
C TYR A 239 -9.88 -1.87 22.49
#